data_2472bc3229487968e920e995419254ea
#
_entry.id   2472bc3229487968e920e995419254ea
#
_cell.length_a   1.000
_cell.length_b   1.000
_cell.length_c   1.000
_cell.angle_alpha   90.00
_cell.angle_beta   90.00
_cell.angle_gamma   90.00
#
_symmetry.space_group_name_H-M   'P 1'
#
loop_
_entity.id
_entity.type
_entity.pdbx_description
1 polymer ?
#
loop_
_entity_poly.entity_id
_entity_poly.type
_entity_poly.pdbx_seq_one_letter_code
_entity_poly.pdbx_strand_id
1 'polypeptide(L)'
;MELVTVALVVALLVVALAGTHLYRKSRPLPGPHVFIASRLTRGNRVFPTQVLISPTTVAHYTPHWIGRHEHSINIAHVASVRIDTKLMFSDVFVETTGGQSAIHCRGHRKADALEMKRLIEQFQTDYYKSAPRD
;
A
#
# COMPACT_ATOMS: atom_id res chain seq x y z
N MET A 1 44.08 12.17 -15.35
CA MET A 1 43.74 11.77 -13.96
C MET A 1 42.60 12.59 -13.41
N GLU A 2 42.59 13.90 -13.53
CA GLU A 2 41.53 14.75 -12.98
C GLU A 2 40.14 14.49 -13.58
N LEU A 3 40.07 14.23 -14.88
CA LEU A 3 38.79 13.96 -15.56
C LEU A 3 38.12 12.66 -15.08
N VAL A 4 38.90 11.65 -14.76
CA VAL A 4 38.42 10.37 -14.23
C VAL A 4 37.93 10.54 -12.78
N THR A 5 38.64 11.31 -11.97
CA THR A 5 38.22 11.61 -10.60
C THR A 5 36.95 12.42 -10.54
N VAL A 6 36.80 13.42 -11.40
CA VAL A 6 35.57 14.21 -11.51
C VAL A 6 34.39 13.32 -11.95
N ALA A 7 34.59 12.44 -12.94
CA ALA A 7 33.54 11.52 -13.39
C ALA A 7 33.10 10.54 -12.28
N LEU A 8 34.06 10.03 -11.51
CA LEU A 8 33.76 9.15 -10.36
C LEU A 8 32.96 9.88 -9.27
N VAL A 9 33.35 11.12 -8.94
CA VAL A 9 32.61 11.91 -7.94
C VAL A 9 31.19 12.18 -8.39
N VAL A 10 31.01 12.57 -9.65
CA VAL A 10 29.66 12.81 -10.22
C VAL A 10 28.83 11.53 -10.20
N ALA A 11 29.40 10.39 -10.59
CA ALA A 11 28.70 9.11 -10.54
C ALA A 11 28.27 8.75 -9.12
N LEU A 12 29.14 8.91 -8.12
CA LEU A 12 28.80 8.68 -6.72
C LEU A 12 27.69 9.59 -6.20
N LEU A 13 27.73 10.88 -6.59
CA LEU A 13 26.66 11.82 -6.24
C LEU A 13 25.31 11.42 -6.84
N VAL A 14 25.30 11.02 -8.11
CA VAL A 14 24.06 10.53 -8.77
C VAL A 14 23.52 9.29 -8.08
N VAL A 15 24.37 8.32 -7.75
CA VAL A 15 23.98 7.11 -7.03
C VAL A 15 23.44 7.44 -5.62
N ALA A 16 24.10 8.35 -4.90
CA ALA A 16 23.65 8.78 -3.58
C ALA A 16 22.30 9.50 -3.63
N LEU A 17 22.08 10.39 -4.61
CA LEU A 17 20.82 11.10 -4.82
C LEU A 17 19.70 10.12 -5.22
N ALA A 18 19.97 9.19 -6.13
CA ALA A 18 19.02 8.15 -6.50
C ALA A 18 18.66 7.25 -5.30
N GLY A 19 19.66 6.83 -4.53
CA GLY A 19 19.47 6.02 -3.33
C GLY A 19 18.64 6.73 -2.26
N THR A 20 18.90 8.01 -2.00
CA THR A 20 18.11 8.80 -1.04
C THR A 20 16.69 9.02 -1.53
N HIS A 21 16.48 9.26 -2.82
CA HIS A 21 15.15 9.40 -3.41
C HIS A 21 14.33 8.10 -3.26
N LEU A 22 14.93 6.95 -3.61
CA LEU A 22 14.32 5.63 -3.45
C LEU A 22 13.97 5.33 -1.98
N TYR A 23 14.91 5.63 -1.07
CA TYR A 23 14.71 5.42 0.35
C TYR A 23 13.55 6.26 0.89
N ARG A 24 13.48 7.55 0.54
CA ARG A 24 12.39 8.44 0.98
C ARG A 24 11.02 7.99 0.45
N LYS A 25 10.94 7.54 -0.80
CA LYS A 25 9.69 7.03 -1.40
C LYS A 25 9.25 5.68 -0.83
N SER A 26 10.15 4.90 -0.27
CA SER A 26 9.85 3.59 0.30
C SER A 26 9.44 3.64 1.77
N ARG A 27 9.43 4.82 2.38
CA ARG A 27 9.00 4.96 3.78
C ARG A 27 7.51 4.63 3.95
N PRO A 28 7.14 4.01 5.08
CA PRO A 28 5.74 3.84 5.43
C PRO A 28 5.03 5.20 5.46
N LEU A 29 3.81 5.22 4.96
CA LEU A 29 2.95 6.38 5.11
C LEU A 29 2.63 6.62 6.59
N PRO A 30 2.44 7.89 7.01
CA PRO A 30 1.98 8.17 8.35
C PRO A 30 0.54 7.67 8.52
N GLY A 31 0.30 6.89 9.57
CA GLY A 31 -1.03 6.39 9.86
C GLY A 31 -1.02 5.23 10.87
N PRO A 32 -2.16 4.92 11.49
CA PRO A 32 -2.23 3.92 12.56
C PRO A 32 -2.07 2.49 12.03
N HIS A 33 -2.57 2.20 10.83
CA HIS A 33 -2.56 0.86 10.23
C HIS A 33 -2.09 0.94 8.78
N VAL A 34 -0.78 0.81 8.58
CA VAL A 34 -0.14 0.84 7.26
C VAL A 34 0.48 -0.52 6.97
N PHE A 35 0.10 -1.12 5.85
CA PHE A 35 0.61 -2.40 5.38
C PHE A 35 1.38 -2.20 4.09
N ILE A 36 2.62 -2.69 4.05
CA ILE A 36 3.50 -2.57 2.90
C ILE A 36 3.61 -3.92 2.22
N ALA A 37 3.40 -3.96 0.90
CA ALA A 37 3.60 -5.16 0.11
C ALA A 37 5.06 -5.61 0.12
N SER A 38 5.27 -6.93 0.03
CA SER A 38 6.63 -7.48 0.00
C SER A 38 7.36 -7.14 -1.30
N ARG A 39 8.60 -6.69 -1.20
CA ARG A 39 9.49 -6.43 -2.34
C ARG A 39 9.85 -7.68 -3.14
N LEU A 40 9.62 -8.86 -2.57
CA LEU A 40 9.84 -10.14 -3.25
C LEU A 40 8.76 -10.45 -4.28
N THR A 41 7.64 -9.72 -4.25
CA THR A 41 6.53 -9.92 -5.19
C THR A 41 6.67 -9.08 -6.44
N ARG A 42 6.15 -9.61 -7.54
CA ARG A 42 6.20 -8.93 -8.85
C ARG A 42 5.41 -7.62 -8.79
N GLY A 43 6.02 -6.54 -9.26
CA GLY A 43 5.43 -5.20 -9.24
C GLY A 43 5.77 -4.37 -7.98
N ASN A 44 6.29 -4.99 -6.91
CA ASN A 44 6.63 -4.32 -5.65
C ASN A 44 8.14 -4.19 -5.40
N ARG A 45 8.97 -4.55 -6.36
CA ARG A 45 10.44 -4.64 -6.16
C ARG A 45 11.09 -3.30 -5.86
N VAL A 46 10.75 -2.27 -6.62
CA VAL A 46 11.35 -0.93 -6.50
C VAL A 46 10.53 -0.07 -5.55
N PHE A 47 9.26 0.05 -5.82
CA PHE A 47 8.31 0.84 -5.03
C PHE A 47 7.17 -0.06 -4.55
N PRO A 48 7.26 -0.65 -3.36
CA PRO A 48 6.19 -1.49 -2.85
C PRO A 48 4.91 -0.67 -2.64
N THR A 49 3.79 -1.25 -3.01
CA THR A 49 2.48 -0.66 -2.75
C THR A 49 2.18 -0.67 -1.25
N GLN A 50 1.41 0.31 -0.81
CA GLN A 50 1.04 0.46 0.59
C GLN A 50 -0.47 0.55 0.73
N VAL A 51 -0.99 -0.01 1.80
CA VAL A 51 -2.41 0.06 2.15
C VAL A 51 -2.54 0.73 3.51
N LEU A 52 -3.30 1.79 3.56
CA LEU A 52 -3.66 2.49 4.80
C LEU A 52 -5.11 2.18 5.14
N ILE A 53 -5.34 1.62 6.32
CA ILE A 53 -6.67 1.33 6.84
C ILE A 53 -6.97 2.25 8.01
N SER A 54 -8.03 3.01 7.89
CA SER A 54 -8.54 3.90 8.94
C SER A 54 -9.99 3.54 9.28
N PRO A 55 -10.57 4.06 10.37
CA PRO A 55 -11.97 3.82 10.71
C PRO A 55 -12.98 4.21 9.64
N THR A 56 -12.60 5.10 8.73
CA THR A 56 -13.50 5.64 7.70
C THR A 56 -13.12 5.23 6.27
N THR A 57 -11.87 4.83 6.04
CA THR A 57 -11.35 4.70 4.67
C THR A 57 -10.31 3.59 4.56
N VAL A 58 -10.37 2.86 3.45
CA VAL A 58 -9.29 1.98 2.98
C VAL A 58 -8.64 2.65 1.78
N ALA A 59 -7.35 2.94 1.85
CA ALA A 59 -6.60 3.61 0.80
C ALA A 59 -5.43 2.75 0.32
N HIS A 60 -5.33 2.55 -0.98
CA HIS A 60 -4.26 1.83 -1.64
C HIS A 60 -3.37 2.81 -2.39
N TYR A 61 -2.09 2.83 -2.05
CA TYR A 61 -1.08 3.72 -2.64
C TYR A 61 -0.13 2.92 -3.52
N THR A 62 -0.03 3.33 -4.77
CA THR A 62 0.96 2.79 -5.71
C THR A 62 1.96 3.89 -6.02
N PRO A 63 3.18 3.83 -5.45
CA PRO A 63 4.22 4.81 -5.76
C PRO A 63 4.74 4.60 -7.18
N HIS A 64 5.01 5.71 -7.87
CA HIS A 64 5.69 5.75 -9.17
C HIS A 64 6.99 6.57 -9.06
N TRP A 65 7.82 6.54 -10.09
CA TRP A 65 9.03 7.36 -10.17
C TRP A 65 8.72 8.84 -9.95
N ILE A 66 7.65 9.32 -10.59
CA ILE A 66 7.12 10.67 -10.42
C ILE A 66 5.70 10.53 -9.88
N GLY A 67 5.45 11.03 -8.66
CA GLY A 67 4.13 10.99 -8.04
C GLY A 67 3.75 9.64 -7.42
N ARG A 68 2.48 9.48 -7.20
CA ARG A 68 1.83 8.27 -6.69
C ARG A 68 0.40 8.19 -7.19
N HIS A 69 -0.11 6.98 -7.33
CA HIS A 69 -1.53 6.73 -7.55
C HIS A 69 -2.17 6.32 -6.22
N GLU A 70 -3.29 6.94 -5.89
CA GLU A 70 -4.08 6.63 -4.70
C GLU A 70 -5.47 6.21 -5.13
N HIS A 71 -5.91 5.08 -4.62
CA HIS A 71 -7.29 4.63 -4.74
C HIS A 71 -7.85 4.38 -3.35
N SER A 72 -8.85 5.15 -2.95
CA SER A 72 -9.46 5.08 -1.62
C SER A 72 -10.94 4.74 -1.71
N ILE A 73 -11.40 3.94 -0.76
CA ILE A 73 -12.79 3.51 -0.62
C ILE A 73 -13.24 3.82 0.81
N ASN A 74 -14.43 4.41 0.95
CA ASN A 74 -15.03 4.58 2.26
C ASN A 74 -15.43 3.22 2.85
N ILE A 75 -15.20 3.02 4.15
CA ILE A 75 -15.54 1.79 4.87
C ILE A 75 -17.01 1.39 4.69
N ALA A 76 -17.92 2.37 4.65
CA ALA A 76 -19.34 2.14 4.42
C ALA A 76 -19.66 1.51 3.05
N HIS A 77 -18.80 1.71 2.07
CA HIS A 77 -18.97 1.18 0.72
C HIS A 77 -18.25 -0.14 0.47
N VAL A 78 -17.59 -0.71 1.47
CA VAL A 78 -16.98 -2.03 1.35
C VAL A 78 -18.10 -3.09 1.37
N ALA A 79 -18.15 -3.91 0.32
CA ALA A 79 -19.09 -5.01 0.21
C ALA A 79 -18.52 -6.29 0.83
N SER A 80 -17.29 -6.63 0.46
CA SER A 80 -16.61 -7.81 0.96
C SER A 80 -15.10 -7.67 0.92
N VAL A 81 -14.41 -8.48 1.71
CA VAL A 81 -12.93 -8.60 1.69
C VAL A 81 -12.59 -10.06 1.42
N ARG A 82 -11.94 -10.30 0.28
CA ARG A 82 -11.47 -11.63 -0.12
C ARG A 82 -9.96 -11.70 -0.04
N ILE A 83 -9.44 -12.82 0.45
CA ILE A 83 -8.01 -13.11 0.51
C ILE A 83 -7.71 -14.31 -0.37
N ASP A 84 -6.82 -14.15 -1.34
CA ASP A 84 -6.26 -15.23 -2.13
C ASP A 84 -4.88 -15.56 -1.58
N THR A 85 -4.78 -16.65 -0.83
CA THR A 85 -3.53 -17.12 -0.24
C THR A 85 -2.76 -17.95 -1.24
N LYS A 86 -1.54 -17.51 -1.53
CA LYS A 86 -0.57 -18.22 -2.37
C LYS A 86 0.49 -18.90 -1.49
N LEU A 87 1.51 -19.47 -2.10
CA LEU A 87 2.53 -20.23 -1.38
C LEU A 87 3.20 -19.42 -0.25
N MET A 88 3.67 -18.22 -0.55
CA MET A 88 4.39 -17.36 0.41
C MET A 88 3.66 -16.07 0.76
N PHE A 89 2.84 -15.55 -0.15
CA PHE A 89 2.17 -14.26 -0.02
C PHE A 89 0.68 -14.40 -0.26
N SER A 90 -0.05 -13.36 0.09
CA SER A 90 -1.49 -13.28 -0.12
C SER A 90 -1.86 -11.99 -0.85
N ASP A 91 -2.86 -12.08 -1.69
CA ASP A 91 -3.50 -10.92 -2.31
C ASP A 91 -4.82 -10.64 -1.59
N VAL A 92 -5.09 -9.37 -1.31
CA VAL A 92 -6.34 -8.93 -0.68
C VAL A 92 -7.16 -8.14 -1.69
N PHE A 93 -8.41 -8.53 -1.85
CA PHE A 93 -9.38 -7.87 -2.73
C PHE A 93 -10.44 -7.22 -1.86
N VAL A 94 -10.56 -5.91 -1.95
CA VAL A 94 -11.63 -5.16 -1.28
C VAL A 94 -12.68 -4.81 -2.32
N GLU A 95 -13.78 -5.51 -2.28
CA GLU A 95 -14.93 -5.31 -3.18
C GLU A 95 -15.83 -4.21 -2.65
N THR A 96 -16.45 -3.46 -3.55
CA THR A 96 -17.27 -2.30 -3.21
C THR A 96 -18.70 -2.44 -3.65
N THR A 97 -19.60 -1.75 -2.94
CA THR A 97 -20.96 -1.48 -3.37
C THR A 97 -21.02 -0.22 -4.25
N GLY A 98 -22.00 -0.13 -5.14
CA GLY A 98 -22.29 1.11 -5.86
C GLY A 98 -21.40 1.41 -7.07
N GLY A 99 -20.75 0.42 -7.68
CA GLY A 99 -20.07 0.55 -8.96
C GLY A 99 -18.68 1.20 -8.89
N GLN A 100 -18.12 1.39 -7.71
CA GLN A 100 -16.71 1.78 -7.56
C GLN A 100 -15.80 0.60 -7.88
N SER A 101 -14.60 0.89 -8.39
CA SER A 101 -13.62 -0.15 -8.68
C SER A 101 -13.11 -0.80 -7.40
N ALA A 102 -12.99 -2.13 -7.39
CA ALA A 102 -12.39 -2.86 -6.29
C ALA A 102 -10.92 -2.50 -6.10
N ILE A 103 -10.43 -2.55 -4.86
CA ILE A 103 -9.01 -2.41 -4.54
C ILE A 103 -8.36 -3.80 -4.57
N HIS A 104 -7.26 -3.92 -5.31
CA HIS A 104 -6.43 -5.12 -5.36
C HIS A 104 -5.10 -4.88 -4.68
N CYS A 105 -4.92 -5.42 -3.48
CA CYS A 105 -3.69 -5.33 -2.71
C CYS A 105 -2.87 -6.60 -2.93
N ARG A 106 -1.86 -6.55 -3.78
CA ARG A 106 -1.07 -7.72 -4.17
C ARG A 106 0.20 -7.86 -3.35
N GLY A 107 0.54 -9.11 -3.04
CA GLY A 107 1.85 -9.46 -2.52
C GLY A 107 2.11 -9.07 -1.07
N HIS A 108 1.10 -9.12 -0.22
CA HIS A 108 1.24 -8.94 1.21
C HIS A 108 1.62 -10.23 1.93
N ARG A 109 2.21 -10.13 3.11
CA ARG A 109 2.42 -11.27 3.99
C ARG A 109 1.06 -11.84 4.41
N LYS A 110 1.01 -13.15 4.62
CA LYS A 110 -0.25 -13.82 5.03
C LYS A 110 -0.83 -13.24 6.32
N ALA A 111 0.04 -12.97 7.32
CA ALA A 111 -0.37 -12.34 8.57
C ALA A 111 -0.93 -10.92 8.36
N ASP A 112 -0.30 -10.12 7.50
CA ASP A 112 -0.77 -8.78 7.17
C ASP A 112 -2.11 -8.82 6.44
N ALA A 113 -2.30 -9.76 5.51
CA ALA A 113 -3.57 -9.93 4.80
C ALA A 113 -4.73 -10.26 5.75
N LEU A 114 -4.50 -11.15 6.70
CA LEU A 114 -5.50 -11.49 7.73
C LEU A 114 -5.80 -10.29 8.62
N GLU A 115 -4.79 -9.53 9.04
CA GLU A 115 -4.96 -8.35 9.85
C GLU A 115 -5.69 -7.22 9.09
N MET A 116 -5.39 -7.01 7.82
CA MET A 116 -6.11 -6.08 6.96
C MET A 116 -7.60 -6.42 6.90
N LYS A 117 -7.94 -7.68 6.67
CA LYS A 117 -9.34 -8.14 6.67
C LYS A 117 -10.01 -7.90 8.01
N ARG A 118 -9.35 -8.29 9.11
CA ARG A 118 -9.88 -8.10 10.47
C ARG A 118 -10.18 -6.63 10.78
N LEU A 119 -9.26 -5.73 10.44
CA LEU A 119 -9.43 -4.29 10.67
C LEU A 119 -10.57 -3.70 9.85
N ILE A 120 -10.67 -4.06 8.57
CA ILE A 120 -11.75 -3.57 7.69
C ILE A 120 -13.10 -4.03 8.23
N GLU A 121 -13.23 -5.30 8.58
CA GLU A 121 -14.48 -5.87 9.12
C GLU A 121 -14.84 -5.25 10.48
N GLN A 122 -13.85 -5.01 11.35
CA GLN A 122 -14.05 -4.33 12.61
C GLN A 122 -14.54 -2.90 12.42
N PHE A 123 -13.86 -2.11 11.62
CA PHE A 123 -14.24 -0.71 11.37
C PHE A 123 -15.58 -0.60 10.67
N GLN A 124 -15.91 -1.54 9.78
CA GLN A 124 -17.21 -1.61 9.15
C GLN A 124 -18.31 -1.91 10.18
N THR A 125 -18.07 -2.85 11.10
CA THR A 125 -19.00 -3.17 12.18
C THR A 125 -19.21 -1.96 13.09
N ASP A 126 -18.14 -1.26 13.46
CA ASP A 126 -18.20 -0.08 14.33
C ASP A 126 -18.93 1.07 13.64
N TYR A 127 -18.71 1.25 12.35
CA TYR A 127 -19.43 2.24 11.55
C TYR A 127 -20.94 2.01 11.57
N TYR A 128 -21.40 0.78 11.32
CA TYR A 128 -22.83 0.46 11.33
C TYR A 128 -23.46 0.46 12.71
N LYS A 129 -22.69 0.22 13.77
CA LYS A 129 -23.17 0.36 15.15
C LYS A 129 -23.35 1.80 15.55
N SER A 130 -22.53 2.72 15.07
CA SER A 130 -22.57 4.14 15.38
C SER A 130 -23.52 4.93 14.49
N ALA A 131 -23.96 4.34 13.36
CA ALA A 131 -24.94 4.96 12.49
C ALA A 131 -26.29 5.13 13.22
N PRO A 132 -26.93 6.31 13.12
CA PRO A 132 -28.27 6.50 13.68
C PRO A 132 -29.22 5.44 13.11
N ARG A 133 -29.94 4.77 13.97
CA ARG A 133 -31.06 3.92 13.54
C ARG A 133 -32.27 4.84 13.35
N ASP A 134 -32.59 5.10 12.10
CA ASP A 134 -33.87 5.73 11.75
C ASP A 134 -35.02 4.77 12.01
#